data_315db5e1fce160b5fcea9f2c608b0e87
#
_entry.id   315db5e1fce160b5fcea9f2c608b0e87
#
_cell.length_a   1.000
_cell.length_b   1.000
_cell.length_c   1.000
_cell.angle_alpha   90.00
_cell.angle_beta   90.00
_cell.angle_gamma   90.00
#
_symmetry.space_group_name_H-M   'P 1'
#
loop_
_entity.id
_entity.type
_entity.pdbx_description
1 polymer ?
#
loop_
_entity_poly.entity_id
_entity_poly.type
_entity_poly.pdbx_seq_one_letter_code
_entity_poly.pdbx_strand_id
1 'polypeptide(L)'
;MTTELARSATQGPTANVARRLSAMAELQPDVVAVAAPRGRNPAGRDDYDTITFRGLDEDSNRIASGLVRLGVRPGTRLALLVRPGISFVSCVFALLKAGAVVILIDPGMGRRNLVACLAATEPEGFIAIPAAQAVRWLLRRRFPKARFNVTVGR
;
A
#
# COMPACT_ATOMS: atom_id res chain seq x y z
N MET A 1 27.83 21.56 -24.45
CA MET A 1 26.68 20.95 -25.16
C MET A 1 26.21 19.62 -24.55
N THR A 2 26.41 19.36 -23.23
CA THR A 2 26.16 18.03 -22.61
C THR A 2 25.09 18.06 -21.51
N THR A 3 24.52 19.26 -21.21
CA THR A 3 23.59 19.40 -20.07
C THR A 3 22.11 19.40 -20.50
N GLU A 4 21.81 19.45 -21.79
CA GLU A 4 20.43 19.54 -22.33
C GLU A 4 19.81 18.17 -22.61
N LEU A 5 20.64 17.15 -22.83
CA LEU A 5 20.17 15.77 -23.06
C LEU A 5 19.67 15.06 -21.79
N ALA A 6 20.06 15.51 -20.61
CA ALA A 6 19.63 14.92 -19.33
C ALA A 6 18.23 15.39 -18.89
N ARG A 7 17.70 16.49 -19.43
CA ARG A 7 16.36 17.01 -19.09
C ARG A 7 15.22 16.43 -19.90
N SER A 8 15.50 15.81 -21.03
CA SER A 8 14.46 15.23 -21.91
C SER A 8 14.03 13.80 -21.54
N ALA A 9 14.73 13.15 -20.61
CA ALA A 9 14.42 11.77 -20.21
C ALA A 9 13.32 11.65 -19.14
N THR A 10 12.72 12.77 -18.66
CA THR A 10 11.82 12.75 -17.50
C THR A 10 10.35 12.99 -17.83
N GLN A 11 9.95 13.01 -19.09
CA GLN A 11 8.54 13.23 -19.50
C GLN A 11 8.02 12.14 -20.45
N GLY A 12 8.39 10.89 -20.21
CA GLY A 12 7.61 9.77 -20.72
C GLY A 12 6.28 9.67 -19.95
N PRO A 13 5.21 9.08 -20.53
CA PRO A 13 3.96 8.88 -19.83
C PRO A 13 4.28 8.16 -18.51
N THR A 14 3.98 8.79 -17.40
CA THR A 14 4.24 8.25 -16.06
C THR A 14 3.64 6.84 -15.98
N ALA A 15 4.50 5.82 -16.07
CA ALA A 15 4.10 4.42 -16.08
C ALA A 15 3.67 4.01 -14.65
N ASN A 16 2.48 4.42 -14.26
CA ASN A 16 1.90 4.00 -12.98
C ASN A 16 1.26 2.62 -13.17
N VAL A 17 1.82 1.62 -12.51
CA VAL A 17 1.31 0.22 -12.51
C VAL A 17 -0.17 0.15 -12.13
N ALA A 18 -0.68 1.08 -11.31
CA ALA A 18 -2.09 1.13 -10.94
C ALA A 18 -3.04 1.27 -12.14
N ARG A 19 -2.60 1.88 -13.26
CA ARG A 19 -3.38 1.94 -14.51
C ARG A 19 -3.64 0.56 -15.11
N ARG A 20 -2.74 -0.40 -14.89
CA ARG A 20 -2.94 -1.78 -15.36
C ARG A 20 -4.08 -2.47 -14.63
N LEU A 21 -4.25 -2.19 -13.33
CA LEU A 21 -5.40 -2.69 -12.58
C LEU A 21 -6.72 -2.16 -13.17
N SER A 22 -6.82 -0.84 -13.40
CA SER A 22 -8.05 -0.25 -13.97
C SER A 22 -8.35 -0.81 -15.36
N ALA A 23 -7.34 -0.96 -16.22
CA ALA A 23 -7.51 -1.60 -17.51
C ALA A 23 -7.99 -3.07 -17.41
N MET A 24 -7.47 -3.83 -16.45
CA MET A 24 -7.94 -5.21 -16.21
C MET A 24 -9.35 -5.25 -15.65
N ALA A 25 -9.73 -4.28 -14.81
CA ALA A 25 -11.09 -4.15 -14.28
C ALA A 25 -12.13 -3.85 -15.39
N GLU A 26 -11.72 -3.15 -16.45
CA GLU A 26 -12.55 -2.92 -17.65
C GLU A 26 -12.63 -4.16 -18.53
N LEU A 27 -11.50 -4.83 -18.80
CA LEU A 27 -11.41 -5.97 -19.71
C LEU A 27 -11.96 -7.27 -19.12
N GLN A 28 -11.72 -7.53 -17.85
CA GLN A 28 -12.05 -8.78 -17.14
C GLN A 28 -12.61 -8.50 -15.74
N PRO A 29 -13.71 -7.76 -15.62
CA PRO A 29 -14.22 -7.26 -14.34
C PRO A 29 -14.50 -8.34 -13.30
N ASP A 30 -15.05 -9.46 -13.72
CA ASP A 30 -15.54 -10.51 -12.85
C ASP A 30 -14.53 -11.65 -12.60
N VAL A 31 -13.34 -11.55 -13.23
CA VAL A 31 -12.25 -12.51 -12.97
C VAL A 31 -11.61 -12.21 -11.62
N VAL A 32 -11.27 -13.27 -10.88
CA VAL A 32 -10.59 -13.17 -9.58
C VAL A 32 -9.19 -12.56 -9.78
N ALA A 33 -8.95 -11.42 -9.13
CA ALA A 33 -7.67 -10.73 -9.15
C ALA A 33 -6.74 -11.19 -8.01
N VAL A 34 -7.31 -11.47 -6.84
CA VAL A 34 -6.57 -11.93 -5.66
C VAL A 34 -7.37 -13.03 -4.97
N ALA A 35 -6.69 -14.12 -4.61
CA ALA A 35 -7.17 -15.16 -3.72
C ALA A 35 -6.23 -15.22 -2.51
N ALA A 36 -6.74 -14.91 -1.32
CA ALA A 36 -5.98 -14.91 -0.07
C ALA A 36 -6.41 -16.12 0.79
N PRO A 37 -5.49 -16.93 1.31
CA PRO A 37 -5.85 -18.07 2.14
C PRO A 37 -6.53 -17.61 3.42
N ARG A 38 -7.69 -18.22 3.72
CA ARG A 38 -8.49 -17.96 4.91
C ARG A 38 -8.31 -19.04 5.99
N GLY A 39 -7.78 -20.19 5.58
CA GLY A 39 -7.61 -21.34 6.42
C GLY A 39 -8.17 -22.60 5.76
N ARG A 40 -8.58 -23.59 6.58
CA ARG A 40 -9.23 -24.81 6.07
C ARG A 40 -10.71 -24.84 6.44
N ASN A 41 -11.53 -25.24 5.49
CA ASN A 41 -12.95 -25.46 5.73
C ASN A 41 -13.19 -26.75 6.56
N PRO A 42 -14.41 -26.99 7.06
CA PRO A 42 -14.74 -28.21 7.85
C PRO A 42 -14.45 -29.52 7.12
N ALA A 43 -14.37 -29.51 5.78
CA ALA A 43 -14.01 -30.68 4.97
C ALA A 43 -12.49 -30.83 4.77
N GLY A 44 -11.66 -30.06 5.46
CA GLY A 44 -10.19 -30.10 5.43
C GLY A 44 -9.57 -29.50 4.16
N ARG A 45 -10.35 -28.87 3.28
CA ARG A 45 -9.88 -28.22 2.06
C ARG A 45 -9.53 -26.76 2.36
N ASP A 46 -8.51 -26.23 1.66
CA ASP A 46 -8.11 -24.85 1.76
C ASP A 46 -9.26 -23.92 1.33
N ASP A 47 -9.51 -22.90 2.13
CA ASP A 47 -10.54 -21.88 1.91
C ASP A 47 -9.86 -20.54 1.59
N TYR A 48 -10.45 -19.77 0.67
CA TYR A 48 -9.87 -18.53 0.17
C TYR A 48 -10.90 -17.40 0.18
N ASP A 49 -10.49 -16.25 0.70
CA ASP A 49 -11.17 -14.99 0.42
C ASP A 49 -10.73 -14.51 -0.96
N THR A 50 -11.66 -14.12 -1.82
CA THR A 50 -11.37 -13.67 -3.18
C THR A 50 -11.90 -12.28 -3.44
N ILE A 51 -11.23 -11.53 -4.32
CA ILE A 51 -11.71 -10.26 -4.86
C ILE A 51 -11.47 -10.25 -6.37
N THR A 52 -12.43 -9.74 -7.13
CA THR A 52 -12.32 -9.60 -8.58
C THR A 52 -11.51 -8.37 -8.97
N PHE A 53 -11.13 -8.25 -10.26
CA PHE A 53 -10.45 -7.04 -10.75
C PHE A 53 -11.29 -5.79 -10.54
N ARG A 54 -12.59 -5.84 -10.82
CA ARG A 54 -13.53 -4.74 -10.55
C ARG A 54 -13.54 -4.36 -9.07
N GLY A 55 -13.74 -5.34 -8.20
CA GLY A 55 -13.79 -5.11 -6.76
C GLY A 55 -12.49 -4.51 -6.21
N LEU A 56 -11.34 -5.00 -6.68
CA LEU A 56 -10.04 -4.48 -6.28
C LEU A 56 -9.81 -3.05 -6.78
N ASP A 57 -10.22 -2.75 -8.01
CA ASP A 57 -10.11 -1.40 -8.58
C ASP A 57 -10.98 -0.41 -7.81
N GLU A 58 -12.25 -0.75 -7.55
CA GLU A 58 -13.18 0.08 -6.78
C GLU A 58 -12.72 0.30 -5.35
N ASP A 59 -12.24 -0.75 -4.67
CA ASP A 59 -11.75 -0.66 -3.29
C ASP A 59 -10.51 0.23 -3.21
N SER A 60 -9.54 0.02 -4.09
CA SER A 60 -8.33 0.85 -4.16
C SER A 60 -8.63 2.30 -4.56
N ASN A 61 -9.62 2.57 -5.42
CA ASN A 61 -10.08 3.93 -5.76
C ASN A 61 -10.66 4.65 -4.54
N ARG A 62 -11.49 3.96 -3.75
CA ARG A 62 -12.10 4.49 -2.54
C ARG A 62 -11.05 4.85 -1.49
N ILE A 63 -10.09 3.95 -1.26
CA ILE A 63 -8.98 4.17 -0.32
C ILE A 63 -8.10 5.33 -0.82
N ALA A 64 -7.71 5.36 -2.10
CA ALA A 64 -6.90 6.43 -2.68
C ALA A 64 -7.56 7.80 -2.54
N SER A 65 -8.87 7.89 -2.83
CA SER A 65 -9.64 9.11 -2.65
C SER A 65 -9.68 9.56 -1.18
N GLY A 66 -9.77 8.62 -0.24
CA GLY A 66 -9.67 8.90 1.19
C GLY A 66 -8.30 9.47 1.57
N LEU A 67 -7.21 8.87 1.09
CA LEU A 67 -5.84 9.32 1.34
C LEU A 67 -5.60 10.74 0.79
N VAL A 68 -6.05 11.02 -0.43
CA VAL A 68 -5.95 12.36 -1.03
C VAL A 68 -6.70 13.40 -0.21
N ARG A 69 -7.92 13.08 0.27
CA ARG A 69 -8.69 13.96 1.16
C ARG A 69 -8.00 14.21 2.50
N LEU A 70 -7.26 13.24 3.02
CA LEU A 70 -6.43 13.40 4.21
C LEU A 70 -5.19 14.27 3.97
N GLY A 71 -4.91 14.67 2.72
CA GLY A 71 -3.79 15.50 2.35
C GLY A 71 -2.55 14.75 1.86
N VAL A 72 -2.65 13.44 1.59
CA VAL A 72 -1.59 12.68 0.92
C VAL A 72 -1.42 13.20 -0.50
N ARG A 73 -0.18 13.45 -0.90
CA ARG A 73 0.17 13.98 -2.22
C ARG A 73 1.17 13.06 -2.91
N PRO A 74 1.35 13.18 -4.23
CA PRO A 74 2.41 12.47 -4.94
C PRO A 74 3.77 12.65 -4.25
N GLY A 75 4.49 11.54 -4.07
CA GLY A 75 5.77 11.51 -3.37
C GLY A 75 5.69 11.37 -1.84
N THR A 76 4.50 11.50 -1.21
CA THR A 76 4.33 11.24 0.24
C THR A 76 4.75 9.82 0.58
N ARG A 77 5.64 9.64 1.54
CA ARG A 77 6.19 8.34 1.97
C ARG A 77 5.31 7.71 3.04
N LEU A 78 4.65 6.61 2.71
CA LEU A 78 3.75 5.90 3.63
C LEU A 78 4.20 4.46 3.87
N ALA A 79 4.40 4.11 5.13
CA ALA A 79 4.73 2.76 5.54
C ALA A 79 3.45 1.90 5.64
N LEU A 80 3.46 0.76 4.95
CA LEU A 80 2.35 -0.19 4.94
C LEU A 80 2.67 -1.37 5.86
N LEU A 81 1.98 -1.45 7.00
CA LEU A 81 2.13 -2.47 8.03
C LEU A 81 0.80 -3.23 8.20
N VAL A 82 0.34 -3.81 7.10
CA VAL A 82 -0.91 -4.59 7.01
C VAL A 82 -0.53 -6.04 6.72
N ARG A 83 -1.31 -6.98 7.24
CA ARG A 83 -1.09 -8.41 6.97
C ARG A 83 -1.30 -8.72 5.49
N PRO A 84 -0.50 -9.63 4.90
CA PRO A 84 -0.74 -10.12 3.54
C PRO A 84 -2.19 -10.62 3.37
N GLY A 85 -2.82 -10.20 2.28
CA GLY A 85 -4.21 -10.52 1.95
C GLY A 85 -4.84 -9.45 1.07
N ILE A 86 -6.14 -9.52 0.86
CA ILE A 86 -6.88 -8.60 -0.01
C ILE A 86 -6.67 -7.15 0.40
N SER A 87 -6.86 -6.83 1.70
CA SER A 87 -6.69 -5.46 2.20
C SER A 87 -5.27 -4.90 1.98
N PHE A 88 -4.23 -5.75 2.06
CA PHE A 88 -2.86 -5.36 1.76
C PHE A 88 -2.73 -4.94 0.29
N VAL A 89 -3.23 -5.77 -0.63
CA VAL A 89 -3.17 -5.50 -2.08
C VAL A 89 -3.98 -4.25 -2.43
N SER A 90 -5.20 -4.11 -1.88
CA SER A 90 -6.03 -2.89 -2.05
C SER A 90 -5.29 -1.63 -1.59
N CYS A 91 -4.60 -1.68 -0.44
CA CYS A 91 -3.81 -0.56 0.07
C CYS A 91 -2.61 -0.24 -0.83
N VAL A 92 -1.89 -1.26 -1.34
CA VAL A 92 -0.78 -1.04 -2.28
C VAL A 92 -1.26 -0.31 -3.52
N PHE A 93 -2.32 -0.79 -4.18
CA PHE A 93 -2.86 -0.12 -5.35
C PHE A 93 -3.42 1.28 -5.04
N ALA A 94 -4.04 1.46 -3.88
CA ALA A 94 -4.52 2.77 -3.45
C ALA A 94 -3.38 3.79 -3.29
N LEU A 95 -2.26 3.37 -2.68
CA LEU A 95 -1.07 4.20 -2.52
C LEU A 95 -0.46 4.57 -3.88
N LEU A 96 -0.36 3.60 -4.79
CA LEU A 96 0.11 3.84 -6.16
C LEU A 96 -0.82 4.79 -6.93
N LYS A 97 -2.15 4.65 -6.78
CA LYS A 97 -3.15 5.56 -7.37
C LYS A 97 -3.04 6.98 -6.81
N ALA A 98 -2.76 7.11 -5.51
CA ALA A 98 -2.52 8.41 -4.88
C ALA A 98 -1.14 9.02 -5.22
N GLY A 99 -0.29 8.30 -5.95
CA GLY A 99 1.07 8.72 -6.27
C GLY A 99 2.02 8.70 -5.08
N ALA A 100 1.65 8.04 -3.98
CA ALA A 100 2.48 7.92 -2.79
C ALA A 100 3.65 6.95 -3.00
N VAL A 101 4.71 7.16 -2.24
CA VAL A 101 5.83 6.21 -2.13
C VAL A 101 5.48 5.18 -1.06
N VAL A 102 5.36 3.92 -1.49
CA VAL A 102 5.02 2.80 -0.61
C VAL A 102 6.28 2.27 0.05
N ILE A 103 6.35 2.29 1.38
CA ILE A 103 7.43 1.67 2.14
C ILE A 103 6.94 0.31 2.62
N LEU A 104 7.54 -0.75 2.08
CA LEU A 104 7.30 -2.13 2.49
C LEU A 104 8.53 -2.64 3.23
N ILE A 105 8.32 -3.24 4.40
CA ILE A 105 9.41 -3.80 5.21
C ILE A 105 9.03 -5.22 5.60
N ASP A 106 9.99 -6.13 5.47
CA ASP A 106 9.84 -7.51 5.89
C ASP A 106 9.79 -7.61 7.43
N PRO A 107 8.70 -8.09 8.03
CA PRO A 107 8.61 -8.28 9.48
C PRO A 107 9.57 -9.36 10.00
N GLY A 108 10.08 -10.24 9.13
CA GLY A 108 11.04 -11.31 9.47
C GLY A 108 12.42 -10.81 9.88
N MET A 109 12.79 -9.57 9.56
CA MET A 109 14.11 -9.01 9.91
C MET A 109 14.34 -8.72 11.40
N GLY A 110 13.35 -8.95 12.25
CA GLY A 110 13.40 -8.71 13.69
C GLY A 110 13.07 -7.26 14.10
N ARG A 111 12.51 -7.10 15.29
CA ARG A 111 11.90 -5.82 15.75
C ARG A 111 12.87 -4.64 15.75
N ARG A 112 14.14 -4.85 16.17
CA ARG A 112 15.15 -3.75 16.23
C ARG A 112 15.48 -3.24 14.83
N ASN A 113 15.74 -4.15 13.90
CA ASN A 113 16.07 -3.82 12.53
C ASN A 113 14.88 -3.18 11.80
N LEU A 114 13.67 -3.72 12.00
CA LEU A 114 12.43 -3.17 11.45
C LEU A 114 12.25 -1.70 11.84
N VAL A 115 12.38 -1.35 13.13
CA VAL A 115 12.24 0.03 13.61
C VAL A 115 13.35 0.93 13.05
N ALA A 116 14.59 0.43 12.98
CA ALA A 116 15.71 1.18 12.42
C ALA A 116 15.52 1.45 10.91
N CYS A 117 15.15 0.45 10.14
CA CYS A 117 14.84 0.59 8.71
C CYS A 117 13.67 1.54 8.46
N LEU A 118 12.58 1.40 9.23
CA LEU A 118 11.45 2.34 9.14
C LEU A 118 11.89 3.77 9.43
N ALA A 119 12.66 3.98 10.48
CA ALA A 119 13.13 5.33 10.84
C ALA A 119 14.02 5.94 9.75
N ALA A 120 14.89 5.13 9.14
CA ALA A 120 15.78 5.56 8.06
C ALA A 120 15.03 5.98 6.78
N THR A 121 13.83 5.43 6.53
CA THR A 121 13.00 5.85 5.39
C THR A 121 12.24 7.16 5.64
N GLU A 122 12.28 7.69 6.86
CA GLU A 122 11.58 8.92 7.27
C GLU A 122 10.11 8.95 6.82
N PRO A 123 9.26 7.98 7.23
CA PRO A 123 7.88 7.91 6.79
C PRO A 123 7.08 9.12 7.26
N GLU A 124 6.27 9.65 6.36
CA GLU A 124 5.33 10.74 6.67
C GLU A 124 4.00 10.21 7.21
N GLY A 125 3.81 8.90 7.17
CA GLY A 125 2.64 8.27 7.76
C GLY A 125 2.66 6.75 7.68
N PHE A 126 1.62 6.17 8.27
CA PHE A 126 1.46 4.73 8.42
C PHE A 126 0.05 4.30 8.04
N ILE A 127 -0.04 3.26 7.22
CA ILE A 127 -1.25 2.46 7.03
C ILE A 127 -0.98 1.13 7.71
N ALA A 128 -1.67 0.84 8.81
CA ALA A 128 -1.26 -0.25 9.67
C ALA A 128 -2.44 -0.91 10.39
N ILE A 129 -2.26 -2.18 10.79
CA ILE A 129 -3.19 -2.85 11.71
C ILE A 129 -3.15 -2.19 13.10
N PRO A 130 -4.22 -2.33 13.94
CA PRO A 130 -4.30 -1.70 15.25
C PRO A 130 -3.07 -1.95 16.15
N ALA A 131 -2.57 -3.19 16.18
CA ALA A 131 -1.38 -3.55 16.97
C ALA A 131 -0.13 -2.77 16.52
N ALA A 132 0.09 -2.61 15.20
CA ALA A 132 1.21 -1.84 14.69
C ALA A 132 1.05 -0.34 14.95
N GLN A 133 -0.19 0.19 14.93
CA GLN A 133 -0.46 1.58 15.32
C GLN A 133 -0.13 1.84 16.80
N ALA A 134 -0.45 0.90 17.70
CA ALA A 134 -0.09 1.01 19.12
C ALA A 134 1.43 1.06 19.33
N VAL A 135 2.18 0.17 18.65
CA VAL A 135 3.65 0.18 18.68
C VAL A 135 4.22 1.49 18.12
N ARG A 136 3.69 1.97 16.97
CA ARG A 136 4.07 3.25 16.40
C ARG A 136 3.83 4.40 17.38
N TRP A 137 2.69 4.43 18.06
CA TRP A 137 2.38 5.47 19.06
C TRP A 137 3.40 5.48 20.19
N LEU A 138 3.78 4.31 20.68
CA LEU A 138 4.82 4.16 21.71
C LEU A 138 6.18 4.67 21.23
N LEU A 139 6.50 4.44 19.93
CA LEU A 139 7.76 4.81 19.29
C LEU A 139 7.68 6.14 18.53
N ARG A 140 6.68 6.99 18.77
CA ARG A 140 6.41 8.20 17.99
C ARG A 140 7.61 9.15 17.85
N ARG A 141 8.50 9.19 18.84
CA ARG A 141 9.72 9.99 18.82
C ARG A 141 10.71 9.56 17.72
N ARG A 142 10.60 8.32 17.24
CA ARG A 142 11.43 7.79 16.14
C ARG A 142 10.91 8.19 14.76
N PHE A 143 9.68 8.69 14.67
CA PHE A 143 8.98 9.03 13.43
C PHE A 143 8.45 10.46 13.47
N PRO A 144 9.33 11.47 13.56
CA PRO A 144 8.90 12.87 13.77
C PRO A 144 8.09 13.45 12.61
N LYS A 145 8.25 12.90 11.39
CA LYS A 145 7.52 13.34 10.19
C LYS A 145 6.16 12.67 10.00
N ALA A 146 5.84 11.64 10.80
CA ALA A 146 4.63 10.82 10.63
C ALA A 146 3.37 11.57 11.11
N ARG A 147 2.65 12.17 10.17
CA ARG A 147 1.40 12.90 10.37
C ARG A 147 0.16 12.13 9.90
N PHE A 148 0.30 11.25 8.91
CA PHE A 148 -0.80 10.44 8.38
C PHE A 148 -0.86 9.09 9.09
N ASN A 149 -2.01 8.75 9.68
CA ASN A 149 -2.17 7.49 10.40
C ASN A 149 -3.53 6.88 10.06
N VAL A 150 -3.50 5.81 9.29
CA VAL A 150 -4.70 5.09 8.84
C VAL A 150 -4.67 3.68 9.42
N THR A 151 -5.76 3.27 10.05
CA THR A 151 -5.89 1.92 10.60
C THR A 151 -6.67 1.03 9.64
N VAL A 152 -6.17 -0.18 9.40
CA VAL A 152 -6.79 -1.19 8.54
C VAL A 152 -7.09 -2.43 9.37
N GLY A 153 -8.32 -2.95 9.23
CA GLY A 153 -8.81 -4.11 9.98
C GLY A 153 -9.43 -3.73 11.32
N ARG A 154 -10.07 -4.74 11.91
CA ARG A 154 -10.69 -4.68 13.25
C ARG A 154 -9.76 -5.25 14.29
#